data_418b5aed7d943272c9e7c470f0ec1ca9
#
_entry.id   418b5aed7d943272c9e7c470f0ec1ca9
#
_cell.length_a   1.000
_cell.length_b   1.000
_cell.length_c   1.000
_cell.angle_alpha   90.00
_cell.angle_beta   90.00
_cell.angle_gamma   90.00
#
_symmetry.space_group_name_H-M   'P 1'
#
loop_
_entity.id
_entity.type
_entity.pdbx_description
1 polymer ?
#
loop_
_entity_poly.entity_id
_entity_poly.type
_entity_poly.pdbx_seq_one_letter_code
_entity_poly.pdbx_strand_id
1 'polypeptide(L)'
;SVSTPDHMHGIMAMSAMNLGKHVYVQKPLAQTIGECRTMQATARRNKVIVQMGTQGASSFYDRMAVDLVQRKLIGKITEAWVFCGKSWGDKNPLPDREDPIPDGLDWDGWLGVGEKRPYMKKYYHPKNWRKRQGFGTGTLGDMGCHIFNSMYRGLALTAPKRVRSQTAVPNEHNWTSNERVEYEFPGTPFTDGDLKVFWISGRQRAPEELTALIPNDVKFRFGCLLKGEEGVLLLRHGNAPMLLPIEKYQGVRPKKMKAIGHHNAFIDAILDGDRSRLLSPIDFAAPMTESILLGNVAMQNSPDWLEWDAANLDFTNNDKANASVQRTYRSGWEIMGV
;
A
#
# COMPACT_ATOMS: atom_id res chain seq x y z
N SER A 1 1.17 19.58 -4.03
CA SER A 1 1.69 18.34 -3.41
C SER A 1 1.15 18.20 -2.00
N VAL A 2 0.73 16.98 -1.64
CA VAL A 2 0.31 16.60 -0.28
C VAL A 2 1.36 15.65 0.29
N SER A 3 2.03 16.06 1.38
CA SER A 3 3.17 15.34 1.98
C SER A 3 3.09 15.34 3.51
N THR A 4 1.89 15.23 4.03
CA THR A 4 1.54 15.17 5.46
C THR A 4 1.63 13.73 6.01
N PRO A 5 1.34 13.48 7.30
CA PRO A 5 0.99 12.14 7.76
C PRO A 5 -0.24 11.57 7.05
N ASP A 6 -0.36 10.23 7.03
CA ASP A 6 -1.33 9.50 6.22
C ASP A 6 -2.78 9.97 6.42
N HIS A 7 -3.16 10.28 7.67
CA HIS A 7 -4.52 10.69 8.03
C HIS A 7 -5.00 11.99 7.39
N MET A 8 -4.07 12.82 6.90
CA MET A 8 -4.40 14.10 6.26
C MET A 8 -4.37 14.04 4.73
N HIS A 9 -3.96 12.91 4.13
CA HIS A 9 -3.85 12.80 2.67
C HIS A 9 -5.21 12.98 2.00
N GLY A 10 -6.24 12.26 2.47
CA GLY A 10 -7.58 12.28 1.89
C GLY A 10 -8.17 13.68 1.85
N ILE A 11 -8.31 14.31 3.01
CA ILE A 11 -8.96 15.64 3.10
C ILE A 11 -8.23 16.73 2.31
N MET A 12 -6.89 16.77 2.40
CA MET A 12 -6.10 17.78 1.69
C MET A 12 -6.16 17.60 0.18
N ALA A 13 -6.05 16.34 -0.28
CA ALA A 13 -6.14 16.06 -1.72
C ALA A 13 -7.54 16.34 -2.27
N MET A 14 -8.60 15.93 -1.57
CA MET A 14 -9.98 16.17 -2.01
C MET A 14 -10.31 17.66 -2.05
N SER A 15 -9.88 18.43 -1.05
CA SER A 15 -10.05 19.88 -1.03
C SER A 15 -9.37 20.54 -2.24
N ALA A 16 -8.12 20.16 -2.55
CA ALA A 16 -7.43 20.67 -3.72
C ALA A 16 -8.12 20.26 -5.03
N MET A 17 -8.58 19.00 -5.15
CA MET A 17 -9.28 18.52 -6.34
C MET A 17 -10.63 19.21 -6.55
N ASN A 18 -11.37 19.53 -5.48
CA ASN A 18 -12.62 20.29 -5.56
C ASN A 18 -12.40 21.74 -6.03
N LEU A 19 -11.21 22.28 -5.81
CA LEU A 19 -10.76 23.57 -6.37
C LEU A 19 -10.17 23.43 -7.79
N GLY A 20 -10.37 22.29 -8.46
CA GLY A 20 -9.87 22.03 -9.81
C GLY A 20 -8.34 21.89 -9.93
N LYS A 21 -7.64 21.60 -8.82
CA LYS A 21 -6.17 21.47 -8.84
C LYS A 21 -5.75 20.03 -9.11
N HIS A 22 -4.74 19.85 -9.95
CA HIS A 22 -4.01 18.60 -10.08
C HIS A 22 -3.22 18.32 -8.79
N VAL A 23 -3.12 17.04 -8.37
CA VAL A 23 -2.56 16.71 -7.06
C VAL A 23 -1.51 15.60 -7.15
N TYR A 24 -0.35 15.86 -6.56
CA TYR A 24 0.62 14.82 -6.22
C TYR A 24 0.48 14.48 -4.75
N VAL A 25 0.08 13.23 -4.44
CA VAL A 25 -0.17 12.78 -3.06
C VAL A 25 0.89 11.77 -2.65
N GLN A 26 1.51 11.93 -1.49
CA GLN A 26 2.42 10.94 -0.96
C GLN A 26 1.68 9.62 -0.63
N LYS A 27 2.44 8.54 -0.59
CA LYS A 27 1.94 7.19 -0.25
C LYS A 27 1.83 7.01 1.29
N PRO A 28 0.87 6.19 1.76
CA PRO A 28 -0.24 5.61 0.99
C PRO A 28 -1.18 6.69 0.48
N LEU A 29 -2.00 6.38 -0.53
CA LEU A 29 -2.89 7.37 -1.15
C LEU A 29 -3.80 8.03 -0.12
N ALA A 30 -4.34 7.25 0.81
CA ALA A 30 -5.18 7.70 1.91
C ALA A 30 -5.03 6.75 3.11
N GLN A 31 -5.67 7.07 4.22
CA GLN A 31 -5.64 6.26 5.43
C GLN A 31 -6.77 5.21 5.49
N THR A 32 -7.90 5.45 4.81
CA THR A 32 -9.05 4.53 4.80
C THR A 32 -9.45 4.14 3.37
N ILE A 33 -10.17 3.03 3.27
CA ILE A 33 -10.68 2.50 1.99
C ILE A 33 -11.66 3.50 1.37
N GLY A 34 -12.60 4.03 2.17
CA GLY A 34 -13.57 5.01 1.72
C GLY A 34 -12.94 6.28 1.17
N GLU A 35 -11.86 6.78 1.80
CA GLU A 35 -11.09 7.91 1.27
C GLU A 35 -10.48 7.61 -0.11
N CYS A 36 -9.91 6.42 -0.32
CA CYS A 36 -9.35 6.04 -1.63
C CYS A 36 -10.40 6.11 -2.74
N ARG A 37 -11.60 5.59 -2.48
CA ARG A 37 -12.73 5.61 -3.44
C ARG A 37 -13.26 7.01 -3.68
N THR A 38 -13.44 7.79 -2.61
CA THR A 38 -13.90 9.19 -2.71
C THR A 38 -12.89 10.05 -3.47
N MET A 39 -11.59 9.89 -3.22
CA MET A 39 -10.54 10.58 -3.97
C MET A 39 -10.57 10.23 -5.46
N GLN A 40 -10.74 8.94 -5.80
CA GLN A 40 -10.85 8.50 -7.18
C GLN A 40 -12.06 9.12 -7.89
N ALA A 41 -13.23 9.06 -7.23
CA ALA A 41 -14.45 9.67 -7.74
C ALA A 41 -14.33 11.18 -7.92
N THR A 42 -13.72 11.86 -6.93
CA THR A 42 -13.49 13.32 -6.97
C THR A 42 -12.53 13.72 -8.10
N ALA A 43 -11.47 12.96 -8.32
CA ALA A 43 -10.54 13.21 -9.42
C ALA A 43 -11.20 13.06 -10.79
N ARG A 44 -12.06 12.05 -10.95
CA ARG A 44 -12.83 11.81 -12.18
C ARG A 44 -13.88 12.91 -12.42
N ARG A 45 -14.65 13.26 -11.41
CA ARG A 45 -15.68 14.30 -11.46
C ARG A 45 -15.08 15.66 -11.87
N ASN A 46 -13.97 16.04 -11.25
CA ASN A 46 -13.29 17.32 -11.50
C ASN A 46 -12.30 17.27 -12.67
N LYS A 47 -12.13 16.11 -13.33
CA LYS A 47 -11.23 15.89 -14.47
C LYS A 47 -9.78 16.27 -14.18
N VAL A 48 -9.36 16.20 -12.92
CA VAL A 48 -8.00 16.53 -12.49
C VAL A 48 -7.06 15.35 -12.59
N ILE A 49 -5.77 15.63 -12.74
CA ILE A 49 -4.71 14.62 -12.74
C ILE A 49 -4.22 14.42 -11.32
N VAL A 50 -4.19 13.15 -10.88
CA VAL A 50 -3.66 12.78 -9.57
C VAL A 50 -2.64 11.66 -9.73
N GLN A 51 -1.47 11.83 -9.10
CA GLN A 51 -0.44 10.80 -9.02
C GLN A 51 -0.03 10.54 -7.58
N MET A 52 0.03 9.27 -7.20
CA MET A 52 0.56 8.86 -5.90
C MET A 52 2.10 8.84 -5.91
N GLY A 53 2.71 9.23 -4.79
CA GLY A 53 4.15 9.31 -4.59
C GLY A 53 4.86 7.96 -4.42
N THR A 54 4.51 6.96 -5.23
CA THR A 54 5.19 5.66 -5.31
C THR A 54 6.28 5.73 -6.38
N GLN A 55 7.38 6.43 -6.09
CA GLN A 55 8.45 6.69 -7.06
C GLN A 55 9.05 5.41 -7.65
N GLY A 56 9.07 4.31 -6.88
CA GLY A 56 9.52 2.99 -7.33
C GLY A 56 8.83 2.52 -8.59
N ALA A 57 7.55 2.86 -8.79
CA ALA A 57 6.79 2.52 -10.00
C ALA A 57 7.44 3.00 -11.31
N SER A 58 8.21 4.09 -11.26
CA SER A 58 8.93 4.65 -12.40
C SER A 58 10.34 4.07 -12.57
N SER A 59 10.82 3.29 -11.62
CA SER A 59 12.15 2.70 -11.66
C SER A 59 12.28 1.68 -12.79
N PHE A 60 13.50 1.49 -13.27
CA PHE A 60 13.81 0.40 -14.22
C PHE A 60 13.42 -0.95 -13.64
N TYR A 61 13.71 -1.19 -12.38
CA TYR A 61 13.57 -2.51 -11.75
C TYR A 61 12.10 -2.91 -11.59
N ASP A 62 11.24 -2.01 -11.14
CA ASP A 62 9.80 -2.28 -11.04
C ASP A 62 9.19 -2.55 -12.43
N ARG A 63 9.59 -1.76 -13.42
CA ARG A 63 9.10 -1.92 -14.80
C ARG A 63 9.63 -3.20 -15.46
N MET A 64 10.89 -3.58 -15.17
CA MET A 64 11.44 -4.88 -15.57
C MET A 64 10.69 -6.03 -14.91
N ALA A 65 10.34 -5.90 -13.64
CA ALA A 65 9.54 -6.88 -12.92
C ALA A 65 8.18 -7.11 -13.60
N VAL A 66 7.49 -6.04 -13.96
CA VAL A 66 6.22 -6.10 -14.71
C VAL A 66 6.40 -6.80 -16.05
N ASP A 67 7.45 -6.47 -16.82
CA ASP A 67 7.75 -7.14 -18.11
C ASP A 67 7.96 -8.65 -17.94
N LEU A 68 8.74 -9.05 -16.94
CA LEU A 68 9.02 -10.48 -16.70
C LEU A 68 7.77 -11.27 -16.32
N VAL A 69 6.91 -10.68 -15.48
CA VAL A 69 5.61 -11.28 -15.10
C VAL A 69 4.72 -11.44 -16.33
N GLN A 70 4.55 -10.37 -17.12
CA GLN A 70 3.65 -10.36 -18.28
C GLN A 70 4.12 -11.28 -19.41
N ARG A 71 5.42 -11.57 -19.48
CA ARG A 71 5.99 -12.57 -20.42
C ARG A 71 5.77 -14.01 -19.96
N LYS A 72 5.21 -14.24 -18.76
CA LYS A 72 4.93 -15.57 -18.18
C LYS A 72 6.15 -16.50 -18.16
N LEU A 73 7.33 -15.95 -17.86
CA LEU A 73 8.60 -16.71 -17.93
C LEU A 73 8.70 -17.84 -16.90
N ILE A 74 7.91 -17.77 -15.86
CA ILE A 74 7.81 -18.81 -14.81
C ILE A 74 6.46 -19.52 -14.83
N GLY A 75 5.75 -19.49 -15.98
CA GLY A 75 4.38 -19.97 -16.09
C GLY A 75 3.37 -19.04 -15.43
N LYS A 76 2.18 -19.54 -15.17
CA LYS A 76 1.16 -18.85 -14.38
C LYS A 76 1.55 -18.81 -12.91
N ILE A 77 1.21 -17.72 -12.24
CA ILE A 77 1.52 -17.54 -10.83
C ILE A 77 0.49 -18.27 -9.95
N THR A 78 0.98 -19.09 -9.05
CA THR A 78 0.16 -19.89 -8.13
C THR A 78 0.07 -19.31 -6.73
N GLU A 79 1.10 -18.53 -6.32
CA GLU A 79 1.19 -17.96 -4.97
C GLU A 79 2.15 -16.76 -4.95
N ALA A 80 1.90 -15.80 -4.07
CA ALA A 80 2.78 -14.65 -3.89
C ALA A 80 3.08 -14.37 -2.40
N TRP A 81 4.36 -14.15 -2.07
CA TRP A 81 4.84 -13.82 -0.73
C TRP A 81 5.49 -12.44 -0.74
N VAL A 82 4.81 -11.48 -0.16
CA VAL A 82 5.26 -10.08 -0.03
C VAL A 82 5.85 -9.89 1.36
N PHE A 83 7.13 -9.50 1.43
CA PHE A 83 7.85 -9.45 2.70
C PHE A 83 8.48 -8.09 2.95
N CYS A 84 8.45 -7.67 4.23
CA CYS A 84 9.01 -6.40 4.69
C CYS A 84 9.82 -6.56 5.97
N GLY A 85 11.10 -6.27 5.90
CA GLY A 85 12.01 -6.31 7.06
C GLY A 85 12.00 -5.03 7.92
N LYS A 86 11.03 -4.12 7.72
CA LYS A 86 10.79 -2.93 8.53
C LYS A 86 9.64 -3.18 9.49
N SER A 87 9.54 -2.41 10.55
CA SER A 87 8.41 -2.47 11.45
C SER A 87 7.98 -1.08 11.92
N TRP A 88 6.70 -0.78 11.70
CA TRP A 88 5.97 0.34 12.26
C TRP A 88 4.87 -0.17 13.18
N GLY A 89 5.27 -0.89 14.22
CA GLY A 89 4.37 -1.38 15.26
C GLY A 89 4.84 -0.97 16.65
N ASP A 90 3.93 -1.07 17.63
CA ASP A 90 4.20 -0.83 19.03
C ASP A 90 3.24 -1.65 19.89
N LYS A 91 3.77 -2.51 20.74
CA LYS A 91 2.97 -3.37 21.62
C LYS A 91 2.57 -2.69 22.93
N ASN A 92 3.19 -1.54 23.22
CA ASN A 92 2.95 -0.86 24.48
C ASN A 92 1.57 -0.18 24.50
N PRO A 93 0.92 -0.08 25.64
CA PRO A 93 -0.32 0.69 25.77
C PRO A 93 -0.09 2.17 25.48
N LEU A 94 -1.18 2.92 25.35
CA LEU A 94 -1.12 4.38 25.30
C LEU A 94 -0.50 4.89 26.62
N PRO A 95 0.54 5.73 26.56
CA PRO A 95 1.09 6.32 27.78
C PRO A 95 0.06 7.23 28.46
N ASP A 96 -0.02 7.13 29.78
CA ASP A 96 -0.81 8.06 30.61
C ASP A 96 0.04 9.28 30.96
N ARG A 97 0.20 10.18 30.00
CA ARG A 97 0.93 11.44 30.18
C ARG A 97 0.53 12.50 29.16
N GLU A 98 0.79 13.74 29.52
CA GLU A 98 0.74 14.89 28.63
C GLU A 98 2.05 15.69 28.78
N ASP A 99 2.64 16.06 27.66
CA ASP A 99 3.84 16.87 27.61
C ASP A 99 3.49 18.28 27.10
N PRO A 100 4.25 19.34 27.48
CA PRO A 100 4.07 20.67 26.91
C PRO A 100 4.20 20.68 25.39
N ILE A 101 3.27 21.34 24.71
CA ILE A 101 3.35 21.55 23.28
C ILE A 101 4.56 22.46 22.99
N PRO A 102 5.51 22.05 22.11
CA PRO A 102 6.65 22.89 21.76
C PRO A 102 6.20 24.22 21.14
N ASP A 103 6.95 25.28 21.41
CA ASP A 103 6.71 26.58 20.79
C ASP A 103 6.70 26.48 19.25
N GLY A 104 5.71 27.13 18.62
CA GLY A 104 5.55 27.14 17.18
C GLY A 104 4.93 25.85 16.57
N LEU A 105 4.56 24.86 17.39
CA LEU A 105 3.80 23.70 16.92
C LEU A 105 2.29 23.94 17.08
N ASP A 106 1.58 24.05 15.98
CA ASP A 106 0.12 23.97 15.96
C ASP A 106 -0.30 22.50 16.12
N TRP A 107 -0.50 22.08 17.37
CA TRP A 107 -0.87 20.69 17.67
C TRP A 107 -2.28 20.34 17.24
N ASP A 108 -3.23 21.25 17.32
CA ASP A 108 -4.61 21.03 16.86
C ASP A 108 -4.66 20.88 15.33
N GLY A 109 -3.95 21.73 14.60
CA GLY A 109 -3.77 21.63 13.16
C GLY A 109 -3.04 20.36 12.75
N TRP A 110 -2.05 19.89 13.55
CA TRP A 110 -1.36 18.63 13.29
C TRP A 110 -2.27 17.40 13.48
N LEU A 111 -3.14 17.41 14.50
CA LEU A 111 -4.15 16.38 14.71
C LEU A 111 -5.16 16.33 13.57
N GLY A 112 -5.46 17.46 12.96
CA GLY A 112 -6.28 17.55 11.75
C GLY A 112 -7.63 16.85 11.92
N VAL A 113 -7.91 15.91 11.01
CA VAL A 113 -9.15 15.10 11.02
C VAL A 113 -9.21 14.08 12.16
N GLY A 114 -8.10 13.86 12.86
CA GLY A 114 -8.01 12.91 13.97
C GLY A 114 -8.68 13.45 15.24
N GLU A 115 -8.99 12.56 16.17
CA GLU A 115 -9.51 12.92 17.49
C GLU A 115 -8.55 13.81 18.26
N LYS A 116 -9.08 14.70 19.10
CA LYS A 116 -8.29 15.50 20.04
C LYS A 116 -7.58 14.59 21.03
N ARG A 117 -6.27 14.78 21.15
CA ARG A 117 -5.41 14.00 22.04
C ARG A 117 -4.34 14.88 22.65
N PRO A 118 -3.88 14.60 23.88
CA PRO A 118 -2.77 15.32 24.48
C PRO A 118 -1.49 15.16 23.65
N TYR A 119 -0.66 16.18 23.63
CA TYR A 119 0.66 16.09 23.03
C TYR A 119 1.56 15.21 23.91
N MET A 120 2.30 14.31 23.26
CA MET A 120 3.29 13.44 23.90
C MET A 120 4.59 13.48 23.09
N LYS A 121 5.64 14.03 23.70
CA LYS A 121 6.96 14.16 23.07
C LYS A 121 7.48 12.80 22.60
N LYS A 122 7.91 12.71 21.33
CA LYS A 122 8.43 11.50 20.68
C LYS A 122 7.41 10.36 20.51
N TYR A 123 6.18 10.51 20.95
CA TYR A 123 5.16 9.47 20.77
C TYR A 123 4.56 9.51 19.37
N TYR A 124 4.28 10.70 18.85
CA TYR A 124 3.73 10.89 17.49
C TYR A 124 4.79 11.36 16.49
N HIS A 125 5.38 12.51 16.73
CA HIS A 125 6.35 13.18 15.86
C HIS A 125 7.81 12.86 16.29
N PRO A 126 8.79 12.84 15.34
CA PRO A 126 8.60 13.17 13.92
C PRO A 126 8.07 12.04 13.04
N LYS A 127 8.22 10.76 13.38
CA LYS A 127 7.92 9.63 12.49
C LYS A 127 7.08 8.52 13.12
N ASN A 128 6.91 8.55 14.45
CA ASN A 128 6.26 7.48 15.21
C ASN A 128 4.73 7.45 15.01
N TRP A 129 4.14 8.50 14.44
CA TRP A 129 2.74 8.54 14.04
C TRP A 129 2.36 7.36 13.12
N ARG A 130 3.33 6.82 12.33
CA ARG A 130 3.09 5.64 11.50
C ARG A 130 2.67 4.41 12.27
N LYS A 131 3.08 4.32 13.54
CA LYS A 131 2.71 3.22 14.44
C LYS A 131 1.30 3.36 15.01
N ARG A 132 0.69 4.55 14.93
CA ARG A 132 -0.56 4.90 15.61
C ARG A 132 -1.72 4.77 14.63
N GLN A 133 -2.72 3.96 14.98
CA GLN A 133 -3.87 3.69 14.10
C GLN A 133 -4.65 4.94 13.71
N GLY A 134 -4.72 5.96 14.60
CA GLY A 134 -5.38 7.22 14.29
C GLY A 134 -4.66 8.11 13.26
N PHE A 135 -3.37 7.87 12.96
CA PHE A 135 -2.54 8.79 12.18
C PHE A 135 -1.78 8.14 11.02
N GLY A 136 -1.48 6.86 11.13
CA GLY A 136 -0.72 6.12 10.14
C GLY A 136 -1.32 4.74 9.86
N THR A 137 -0.74 4.05 8.91
CA THR A 137 -1.23 2.77 8.37
C THR A 137 -0.30 1.58 8.69
N GLY A 138 0.57 1.72 9.69
CA GLY A 138 1.48 0.65 10.10
C GLY A 138 2.53 0.29 9.04
N THR A 139 3.09 -0.91 9.16
CA THR A 139 4.10 -1.38 8.21
C THR A 139 3.48 -1.71 6.86
N LEU A 140 2.31 -2.34 6.87
CA LEU A 140 1.62 -2.75 5.66
C LEU A 140 1.27 -1.53 4.79
N GLY A 141 0.62 -0.50 5.34
CA GLY A 141 0.27 0.69 4.56
C GLY A 141 1.50 1.50 4.12
N ASP A 142 2.51 1.70 5.02
CA ASP A 142 3.72 2.46 4.69
C ASP A 142 4.55 1.79 3.59
N MET A 143 4.68 0.47 3.62
CA MET A 143 5.57 -0.27 2.71
C MET A 143 4.85 -1.05 1.62
N GLY A 144 3.60 -1.43 1.84
CA GLY A 144 2.81 -2.18 0.87
C GLY A 144 2.72 -1.47 -0.47
N CYS A 145 2.46 -0.15 -0.49
CA CYS A 145 2.40 0.63 -1.73
C CYS A 145 3.68 0.52 -2.59
N HIS A 146 4.83 0.30 -1.97
CA HIS A 146 6.09 0.11 -2.69
C HIS A 146 6.27 -1.33 -3.19
N ILE A 147 5.93 -2.31 -2.35
CA ILE A 147 6.27 -3.71 -2.60
C ILE A 147 5.19 -4.41 -3.43
N PHE A 148 3.91 -4.06 -3.23
CA PHE A 148 2.81 -4.57 -4.06
C PHE A 148 2.85 -4.03 -5.49
N ASN A 149 3.40 -2.84 -5.72
CA ASN A 149 3.26 -2.10 -6.98
C ASN A 149 3.56 -2.93 -8.22
N SER A 150 4.74 -3.53 -8.33
CA SER A 150 5.14 -4.30 -9.51
C SER A 150 4.36 -5.62 -9.64
N MET A 151 4.08 -6.30 -8.53
CA MET A 151 3.23 -7.50 -8.50
C MET A 151 1.80 -7.16 -8.93
N TYR A 152 1.18 -6.18 -8.28
CA TYR A 152 -0.21 -5.78 -8.55
C TYR A 152 -0.43 -5.37 -10.01
N ARG A 153 0.51 -4.59 -10.55
CA ARG A 153 0.49 -4.18 -11.97
C ARG A 153 0.78 -5.34 -12.92
N GLY A 154 1.83 -6.10 -12.63
CA GLY A 154 2.29 -7.20 -13.50
C GLY A 154 1.25 -8.30 -13.64
N LEU A 155 0.57 -8.62 -12.55
CA LEU A 155 -0.48 -9.63 -12.50
C LEU A 155 -1.87 -9.09 -12.87
N ALA A 156 -2.00 -7.79 -13.15
CA ALA A 156 -3.28 -7.13 -13.41
C ALA A 156 -4.32 -7.39 -12.29
N LEU A 157 -3.88 -7.32 -11.03
CA LEU A 157 -4.76 -7.57 -9.89
C LEU A 157 -5.83 -6.46 -9.77
N THR A 158 -6.95 -6.84 -9.17
CA THR A 158 -8.06 -5.97 -8.79
C THR A 158 -8.27 -6.05 -7.27
N ALA A 159 -9.45 -5.73 -6.76
CA ALA A 159 -9.75 -5.93 -5.34
C ALA A 159 -9.72 -7.43 -4.98
N PRO A 160 -9.23 -7.82 -3.80
CA PRO A 160 -9.31 -9.20 -3.33
C PRO A 160 -10.78 -9.57 -3.03
N LYS A 161 -11.09 -10.86 -3.12
CA LYS A 161 -12.39 -11.42 -2.72
C LYS A 161 -12.55 -11.44 -1.21
N ARG A 162 -11.46 -11.72 -0.51
CA ARG A 162 -11.43 -11.84 0.95
C ARG A 162 -10.01 -11.66 1.49
N VAL A 163 -9.96 -11.35 2.77
CA VAL A 163 -8.70 -11.11 3.50
C VAL A 163 -8.82 -11.60 4.93
N ARG A 164 -7.72 -12.05 5.52
CA ARG A 164 -7.62 -12.33 6.96
C ARG A 164 -6.22 -12.02 7.50
N SER A 165 -6.12 -11.86 8.81
CA SER A 165 -4.83 -11.79 9.49
C SER A 165 -4.61 -13.02 10.34
N GLN A 166 -3.40 -13.55 10.34
CA GLN A 166 -2.99 -14.70 11.14
C GLN A 166 -2.11 -14.29 12.34
N THR A 167 -2.17 -13.03 12.73
CA THR A 167 -1.44 -12.48 13.89
C THR A 167 -2.41 -12.00 14.95
N ALA A 168 -1.92 -11.85 16.18
CA ALA A 168 -2.73 -11.30 17.25
C ALA A 168 -3.24 -9.90 16.90
N VAL A 169 -4.49 -9.63 17.23
CA VAL A 169 -5.09 -8.30 17.06
C VAL A 169 -4.25 -7.27 17.82
N PRO A 170 -3.86 -6.17 17.19
CA PRO A 170 -3.13 -5.09 17.85
C PRO A 170 -4.00 -4.41 18.92
N ASN A 171 -3.38 -3.66 19.83
CA ASN A 171 -4.17 -2.83 20.72
C ASN A 171 -4.87 -1.69 19.95
N GLU A 172 -5.85 -1.05 20.55
CA GLU A 172 -6.71 -0.04 19.93
C GLU A 172 -6.00 1.23 19.44
N HIS A 173 -4.74 1.45 19.86
CA HIS A 173 -3.98 2.67 19.55
C HIS A 173 -2.87 2.44 18.55
N ASN A 174 -2.31 1.24 18.50
CA ASN A 174 -1.06 0.96 17.79
C ASN A 174 -1.19 -0.21 16.81
N TRP A 175 -0.41 -0.14 15.73
CA TRP A 175 -0.25 -1.28 14.82
C TRP A 175 0.67 -2.35 15.44
N THR A 176 0.51 -3.59 15.00
CA THR A 176 1.40 -4.69 15.39
C THR A 176 2.78 -4.55 14.75
N SER A 177 3.80 -5.11 15.41
CA SER A 177 5.16 -5.19 14.87
C SER A 177 5.47 -6.50 14.14
N ASN A 178 4.49 -7.40 14.08
CA ASN A 178 4.63 -8.74 13.51
C ASN A 178 3.35 -9.07 12.73
N GLU A 179 3.40 -8.92 11.41
CA GLU A 179 2.23 -8.98 10.55
C GLU A 179 2.27 -10.23 9.66
N ARG A 180 1.13 -10.91 9.56
CA ARG A 180 0.87 -11.96 8.56
C ARG A 180 -0.57 -11.82 8.09
N VAL A 181 -0.75 -11.32 6.89
CA VAL A 181 -2.05 -11.11 6.25
C VAL A 181 -2.13 -11.98 5.01
N GLU A 182 -3.23 -12.66 4.84
CA GLU A 182 -3.53 -13.50 3.69
C GLU A 182 -4.69 -12.88 2.91
N TYR A 183 -4.48 -12.73 1.62
CA TYR A 183 -5.48 -12.26 0.67
C TYR A 183 -5.79 -13.35 -0.35
N GLU A 184 -7.02 -13.39 -0.82
CA GLU A 184 -7.41 -14.15 -1.99
C GLU A 184 -7.92 -13.21 -3.08
N PHE A 185 -7.16 -13.10 -4.15
CA PHE A 185 -7.52 -12.29 -5.32
C PHE A 185 -8.21 -13.14 -6.39
N PRO A 186 -9.15 -12.56 -7.16
CA PRO A 186 -9.70 -13.26 -8.32
C PRO A 186 -8.62 -13.57 -9.33
N GLY A 187 -8.79 -14.67 -10.05
CA GLY A 187 -7.87 -15.09 -11.11
C GLY A 187 -7.72 -14.06 -12.22
N THR A 188 -6.55 -14.01 -12.80
CA THR A 188 -6.20 -13.13 -13.93
C THR A 188 -5.57 -13.94 -15.06
N PRO A 189 -5.32 -13.36 -16.26
CA PRO A 189 -4.59 -14.06 -17.32
C PRO A 189 -3.17 -14.51 -16.93
N PHE A 190 -2.63 -14.01 -15.81
CA PHE A 190 -1.27 -14.30 -15.35
C PHE A 190 -1.22 -15.25 -14.15
N THR A 191 -2.37 -15.68 -13.63
CA THR A 191 -2.48 -16.56 -12.45
C THR A 191 -3.13 -17.89 -12.82
N ASP A 192 -2.84 -18.91 -12.01
CA ASP A 192 -3.49 -20.22 -12.11
C ASP A 192 -4.72 -20.24 -11.17
N GLY A 193 -5.84 -19.74 -11.68
CA GLY A 193 -7.04 -19.52 -10.88
C GLY A 193 -6.88 -18.35 -9.90
N ASP A 194 -7.62 -18.42 -8.79
CA ASP A 194 -7.55 -17.41 -7.73
C ASP A 194 -6.17 -17.40 -7.05
N LEU A 195 -5.66 -16.21 -6.79
CA LEU A 195 -4.30 -16.03 -6.29
C LEU A 195 -4.29 -15.79 -4.77
N LYS A 196 -3.55 -16.60 -4.04
CA LYS A 196 -3.21 -16.33 -2.65
C LYS A 196 -1.99 -15.41 -2.57
N VAL A 197 -2.14 -14.32 -1.83
CA VAL A 197 -1.07 -13.37 -1.58
C VAL A 197 -0.88 -13.25 -0.07
N PHE A 198 0.35 -13.45 0.39
CA PHE A 198 0.73 -13.31 1.79
C PHE A 198 1.59 -12.07 1.99
N TRP A 199 1.13 -11.16 2.84
CA TRP A 199 1.97 -10.11 3.39
C TRP A 199 2.58 -10.57 4.70
N ILE A 200 3.90 -10.44 4.83
CA ILE A 200 4.61 -10.79 6.06
C ILE A 200 5.59 -9.69 6.47
N SER A 201 5.63 -9.41 7.78
CA SER A 201 6.63 -8.50 8.36
C SER A 201 7.11 -8.97 9.73
N GLY A 202 8.09 -8.29 10.28
CA GLY A 202 8.64 -8.61 11.59
C GLY A 202 9.37 -9.95 11.64
N ARG A 203 8.84 -10.90 12.42
CA ARG A 203 9.43 -12.23 12.61
C ARG A 203 8.89 -13.30 11.65
N GLN A 204 7.90 -12.96 10.84
CA GLN A 204 7.32 -13.87 9.86
C GLN A 204 8.33 -14.20 8.74
N ARG A 205 8.20 -15.39 8.17
CA ARG A 205 9.07 -15.88 7.09
C ARG A 205 8.22 -16.46 5.96
N ALA A 206 8.70 -16.30 4.73
CA ALA A 206 8.18 -17.04 3.58
C ALA A 206 8.61 -18.52 3.69
N PRO A 207 7.94 -19.44 2.97
CA PRO A 207 8.30 -20.85 2.95
C PRO A 207 9.78 -21.09 2.61
N GLU A 208 10.40 -22.05 3.28
CA GLU A 208 11.81 -22.36 3.13
C GLU A 208 12.12 -22.83 1.71
N GLU A 209 11.24 -23.61 1.09
CA GLU A 209 11.40 -24.07 -0.29
C GLU A 209 11.52 -22.93 -1.32
N LEU A 210 10.94 -21.76 -1.05
CA LEU A 210 11.07 -20.59 -1.90
C LEU A 210 12.33 -19.78 -1.58
N THR A 211 12.66 -19.64 -0.30
CA THR A 211 13.81 -18.85 0.13
C THR A 211 15.14 -19.57 -0.10
N ALA A 212 15.16 -20.92 -0.07
CA ALA A 212 16.32 -21.74 -0.39
C ALA A 212 16.81 -21.59 -1.84
N LEU A 213 15.95 -21.15 -2.75
CA LEU A 213 16.33 -20.88 -4.15
C LEU A 213 17.15 -19.59 -4.30
N ILE A 214 17.16 -18.73 -3.28
CA ILE A 214 17.85 -17.43 -3.33
C ILE A 214 19.32 -17.65 -2.98
N PRO A 215 20.28 -17.21 -3.82
CA PRO A 215 21.70 -17.33 -3.51
C PRO A 215 22.08 -16.65 -2.19
N ASN A 216 23.01 -17.25 -1.44
CA ASN A 216 23.40 -16.79 -0.11
C ASN A 216 24.00 -15.38 -0.07
N ASP A 217 24.59 -14.92 -1.18
CA ASP A 217 25.16 -13.58 -1.36
C ASP A 217 24.08 -12.52 -1.69
N VAL A 218 22.87 -12.94 -2.05
CA VAL A 218 21.77 -12.05 -2.38
C VAL A 218 21.08 -11.56 -1.13
N LYS A 219 21.34 -10.31 -0.77
CA LYS A 219 20.62 -9.65 0.33
C LYS A 219 19.28 -9.15 -0.17
N PHE A 220 18.21 -9.57 0.50
CA PHE A 220 16.87 -9.07 0.28
C PHE A 220 16.17 -8.81 1.62
N ARG A 221 15.60 -7.64 1.75
CA ARG A 221 14.92 -7.21 2.97
C ARG A 221 13.47 -6.79 2.70
N PHE A 222 13.22 -6.37 1.46
CA PHE A 222 11.94 -5.88 0.99
C PHE A 222 11.69 -6.41 -0.40
N GLY A 223 10.54 -7.00 -0.63
CA GLY A 223 10.22 -7.53 -1.94
C GLY A 223 9.06 -8.50 -1.96
N CYS A 224 8.98 -9.24 -3.05
CA CYS A 224 7.96 -10.25 -3.27
C CYS A 224 8.57 -11.48 -3.95
N LEU A 225 8.20 -12.68 -3.51
CA LEU A 225 8.45 -13.94 -4.20
C LEU A 225 7.16 -14.35 -4.91
N LEU A 226 7.19 -14.40 -6.23
CA LEU A 226 6.12 -14.95 -7.06
C LEU A 226 6.46 -16.40 -7.40
N LYS A 227 5.67 -17.35 -6.91
CA LYS A 227 5.77 -18.77 -7.24
C LYS A 227 4.92 -19.02 -8.49
N GLY A 228 5.54 -19.46 -9.55
CA GLY A 228 4.87 -19.88 -10.76
C GLY A 228 4.97 -21.38 -10.98
N GLU A 229 4.31 -21.89 -12.02
CA GLU A 229 4.30 -23.30 -12.39
C GLU A 229 5.72 -23.83 -12.73
N GLU A 230 6.59 -22.95 -13.24
CA GLU A 230 7.88 -23.35 -13.78
C GLU A 230 9.09 -22.78 -13.01
N GLY A 231 8.88 -21.92 -12.01
CA GLY A 231 9.96 -21.30 -11.24
C GLY A 231 9.47 -20.21 -10.31
N VAL A 232 10.40 -19.43 -9.81
CA VAL A 232 10.13 -18.34 -8.88
C VAL A 232 10.71 -17.03 -9.41
N LEU A 233 9.97 -15.93 -9.27
CA LEU A 233 10.48 -14.60 -9.56
C LEU A 233 10.59 -13.79 -8.26
N LEU A 234 11.81 -13.46 -7.89
CA LEU A 234 12.09 -12.57 -6.76
C LEU A 234 12.08 -11.11 -7.23
N LEU A 235 11.09 -10.36 -6.79
CA LEU A 235 10.96 -8.91 -6.97
C LEU A 235 11.61 -8.22 -5.78
N ARG A 236 12.73 -7.54 -5.98
CA ARG A 236 13.47 -6.85 -4.92
C ARG A 236 13.20 -5.35 -4.99
N HIS A 237 12.65 -4.78 -3.94
CA HIS A 237 12.44 -3.33 -3.89
C HIS A 237 13.74 -2.56 -4.07
N GLY A 238 13.80 -1.69 -5.09
CA GLY A 238 14.98 -0.89 -5.42
C GLY A 238 16.12 -1.65 -6.09
N ASN A 239 15.93 -2.91 -6.50
CA ASN A 239 16.95 -3.74 -7.15
C ASN A 239 16.36 -4.54 -8.32
N ALA A 240 17.24 -5.05 -9.20
CA ALA A 240 16.82 -5.85 -10.33
C ALA A 240 16.05 -7.12 -9.88
N PRO A 241 14.94 -7.48 -10.55
CA PRO A 241 14.25 -8.74 -10.31
C PRO A 241 15.15 -9.92 -10.67
N MET A 242 14.89 -11.10 -10.10
CA MET A 242 15.68 -12.30 -10.29
C MET A 242 14.77 -13.50 -10.53
N LEU A 243 15.00 -14.19 -11.66
CA LEU A 243 14.36 -15.47 -11.97
C LEU A 243 15.13 -16.62 -11.31
N LEU A 244 14.42 -17.55 -10.68
CA LEU A 244 14.99 -18.65 -9.89
C LEU A 244 14.38 -20.01 -10.32
N PRO A 245 15.15 -21.11 -10.33
CA PRO A 245 16.61 -21.14 -10.09
C PRO A 245 17.38 -20.43 -11.21
N ILE A 246 18.51 -19.79 -10.88
CA ILE A 246 19.28 -18.94 -11.81
C ILE A 246 19.70 -19.72 -13.06
N GLU A 247 20.12 -20.96 -12.89
CA GLU A 247 20.66 -21.82 -13.94
C GLU A 247 19.65 -22.02 -15.07
N LYS A 248 18.36 -22.16 -14.73
CA LYS A 248 17.27 -22.33 -15.70
C LYS A 248 17.08 -21.10 -16.60
N TYR A 249 17.39 -19.91 -16.09
CA TYR A 249 17.04 -18.63 -16.73
C TYR A 249 18.24 -17.78 -17.18
N GLN A 250 19.44 -18.38 -17.28
CA GLN A 250 20.68 -17.66 -17.65
C GLN A 250 20.61 -16.86 -18.96
N GLY A 251 19.83 -17.33 -19.93
CA GLY A 251 19.63 -16.69 -21.25
C GLY A 251 18.62 -15.54 -21.25
N VAL A 252 17.82 -15.40 -20.20
CA VAL A 252 16.74 -14.41 -20.17
C VAL A 252 17.30 -13.00 -19.99
N ARG A 253 16.88 -12.08 -20.85
CA ARG A 253 17.23 -10.65 -20.74
C ARG A 253 15.96 -9.83 -20.56
N PRO A 254 15.91 -8.95 -19.54
CA PRO A 254 14.84 -7.97 -19.41
C PRO A 254 14.82 -7.01 -20.61
N LYS A 255 13.65 -6.51 -20.94
CA LYS A 255 13.49 -5.49 -21.97
C LYS A 255 14.25 -4.22 -21.60
N LYS A 256 14.99 -3.63 -22.54
CA LYS A 256 15.58 -2.30 -22.34
C LYS A 256 14.47 -1.26 -22.16
N MET A 257 14.59 -0.45 -21.14
CA MET A 257 13.61 0.58 -20.80
C MET A 257 14.26 1.94 -20.68
N LYS A 258 13.56 2.99 -21.11
CA LYS A 258 13.99 4.37 -20.89
C LYS A 258 13.78 4.76 -19.42
N ALA A 259 14.63 5.65 -18.90
CA ALA A 259 14.39 6.27 -17.60
C ALA A 259 13.11 7.12 -17.64
N ILE A 260 12.34 7.08 -16.56
CA ILE A 260 11.15 7.92 -16.38
C ILE A 260 11.32 8.64 -15.04
N GLY A 261 11.35 9.97 -15.09
CA GLY A 261 11.31 10.81 -13.91
C GLY A 261 9.88 10.83 -13.35
N HIS A 262 9.67 10.27 -12.15
CA HIS A 262 8.34 10.12 -11.57
C HIS A 262 7.60 11.47 -11.42
N HIS A 263 8.31 12.49 -10.93
CA HIS A 263 7.75 13.84 -10.78
C HIS A 263 7.58 14.54 -12.13
N ASN A 264 8.57 14.39 -13.04
CA ASN A 264 8.49 14.96 -14.37
C ASN A 264 7.30 14.41 -15.15
N ALA A 265 7.06 13.09 -15.07
CA ALA A 265 5.90 12.47 -15.71
C ALA A 265 4.57 13.07 -15.23
N PHE A 266 4.48 13.48 -13.95
CA PHE A 266 3.30 14.15 -13.43
C PHE A 266 3.13 15.56 -14.03
N ILE A 267 4.22 16.33 -14.09
CA ILE A 267 4.19 17.68 -14.70
C ILE A 267 3.90 17.60 -16.20
N ASP A 268 4.59 16.69 -16.91
CA ASP A 268 4.38 16.49 -18.34
C ASP A 268 2.94 16.09 -18.66
N ALA A 269 2.35 15.18 -17.83
CA ALA A 269 0.96 14.79 -18.00
C ALA A 269 -0.02 15.97 -17.83
N ILE A 270 0.29 16.92 -16.96
CA ILE A 270 -0.51 18.14 -16.77
C ILE A 270 -0.38 19.08 -17.99
N LEU A 271 0.84 19.28 -18.48
CA LEU A 271 1.11 20.20 -19.58
C LEU A 271 0.57 19.68 -20.91
N ASP A 272 0.72 18.37 -21.17
CA ASP A 272 0.33 17.75 -22.43
C ASP A 272 -1.10 17.17 -22.40
N GLY A 273 -1.71 17.05 -21.23
CA GLY A 273 -2.98 16.34 -21.02
C GLY A 273 -2.89 14.81 -21.15
N ASP A 274 -1.69 14.25 -21.33
CA ASP A 274 -1.46 12.82 -21.55
C ASP A 274 -1.24 12.05 -20.24
N ARG A 275 -2.32 11.46 -19.73
CA ARG A 275 -2.31 10.64 -18.51
C ARG A 275 -1.57 9.32 -18.65
N SER A 276 -1.29 8.85 -19.87
CA SER A 276 -0.60 7.56 -20.11
C SER A 276 0.85 7.53 -19.61
N ARG A 277 1.43 8.73 -19.38
CA ARG A 277 2.78 8.89 -18.81
C ARG A 277 2.86 8.56 -17.32
N LEU A 278 1.73 8.57 -16.62
CA LEU A 278 1.69 8.33 -15.18
C LEU A 278 1.88 6.86 -14.85
N LEU A 279 2.75 6.57 -13.89
CA LEU A 279 2.99 5.20 -13.44
C LEU A 279 2.35 4.89 -12.07
N SER A 280 1.76 5.89 -11.41
CA SER A 280 0.91 5.71 -10.23
C SER A 280 -0.30 6.65 -10.30
N PRO A 281 -1.08 6.64 -11.44
CA PRO A 281 -2.28 7.45 -11.53
C PRO A 281 -3.31 6.99 -10.52
N ILE A 282 -4.26 7.85 -10.16
CA ILE A 282 -5.30 7.57 -9.17
C ILE A 282 -6.07 6.29 -9.48
N ASP A 283 -6.34 6.00 -10.76
CA ASP A 283 -7.09 4.82 -11.19
C ASP A 283 -6.34 3.50 -10.98
N PHE A 284 -5.04 3.54 -10.79
CA PHE A 284 -4.21 2.43 -10.34
C PHE A 284 -3.95 2.48 -8.83
N ALA A 285 -3.63 3.66 -8.31
CA ALA A 285 -3.21 3.85 -6.94
C ALA A 285 -4.35 3.60 -5.93
N ALA A 286 -5.58 3.99 -6.25
CA ALA A 286 -6.72 3.83 -5.35
C ALA A 286 -7.07 2.34 -5.12
N PRO A 287 -7.32 1.50 -6.14
CA PRO A 287 -7.63 0.09 -5.90
C PRO A 287 -6.45 -0.70 -5.30
N MET A 288 -5.20 -0.35 -5.63
CA MET A 288 -4.04 -0.97 -4.98
C MET A 288 -3.96 -0.59 -3.49
N THR A 289 -4.15 0.69 -3.16
CA THR A 289 -4.14 1.15 -1.76
C THR A 289 -5.31 0.55 -0.97
N GLU A 290 -6.50 0.47 -1.57
CA GLU A 290 -7.66 -0.23 -0.99
C GLU A 290 -7.28 -1.68 -0.63
N SER A 291 -6.72 -2.44 -1.57
CA SER A 291 -6.30 -3.83 -1.31
C SER A 291 -5.34 -3.93 -0.12
N ILE A 292 -4.38 -3.00 0.00
CA ILE A 292 -3.44 -2.93 1.11
C ILE A 292 -4.17 -2.62 2.43
N LEU A 293 -5.07 -1.64 2.42
CA LEU A 293 -5.80 -1.22 3.62
C LEU A 293 -6.81 -2.27 4.11
N LEU A 294 -7.35 -3.12 3.24
CA LEU A 294 -8.13 -4.29 3.64
C LEU A 294 -7.34 -5.20 4.59
N GLY A 295 -6.03 -5.32 4.39
CA GLY A 295 -5.16 -6.04 5.33
C GLY A 295 -5.04 -5.35 6.69
N ASN A 296 -5.06 -4.02 6.72
CA ASN A 296 -5.09 -3.27 7.98
C ASN A 296 -6.39 -3.54 8.74
N VAL A 297 -7.54 -3.55 8.04
CA VAL A 297 -8.84 -3.90 8.63
C VAL A 297 -8.82 -5.34 9.13
N ALA A 298 -8.28 -6.28 8.37
CA ALA A 298 -8.16 -7.68 8.79
C ALA A 298 -7.31 -7.82 10.06
N MET A 299 -6.20 -7.09 10.20
CA MET A 299 -5.37 -7.11 11.41
C MET A 299 -6.12 -6.64 12.65
N GLN A 300 -7.10 -5.75 12.51
CA GLN A 300 -7.91 -5.25 13.62
C GLN A 300 -9.08 -6.18 13.99
N ASN A 301 -9.49 -7.07 13.11
CA ASN A 301 -10.73 -7.85 13.25
C ASN A 301 -10.59 -9.37 13.13
N SER A 302 -9.41 -9.87 12.82
CA SER A 302 -9.14 -11.28 12.50
C SER A 302 -9.17 -12.23 13.75
N PRO A 303 -9.18 -13.60 13.64
CA PRO A 303 -8.50 -14.37 12.55
C PRO A 303 -9.35 -14.86 11.38
N ASP A 304 -10.63 -14.62 11.39
CA ASP A 304 -11.53 -15.16 10.37
C ASP A 304 -11.41 -14.45 9.02
N TRP A 305 -11.84 -15.12 7.94
CA TRP A 305 -11.93 -14.51 6.64
C TRP A 305 -12.98 -13.39 6.64
N LEU A 306 -12.58 -12.23 6.16
CA LEU A 306 -13.44 -11.10 5.87
C LEU A 306 -13.74 -11.13 4.37
N GLU A 307 -15.00 -11.39 4.01
CA GLU A 307 -15.46 -11.44 2.62
C GLU A 307 -15.74 -10.03 2.13
N TRP A 308 -15.06 -9.60 1.07
CA TRP A 308 -15.09 -8.22 0.59
C TRP A 308 -15.94 -8.04 -0.66
N ASP A 309 -16.97 -7.21 -0.58
CA ASP A 309 -17.71 -6.69 -1.72
C ASP A 309 -17.15 -5.33 -2.15
N ALA A 310 -16.28 -5.36 -3.12
CA ALA A 310 -15.62 -4.15 -3.63
C ALA A 310 -16.57 -3.18 -4.34
N ALA A 311 -17.74 -3.65 -4.82
CA ALA A 311 -18.71 -2.79 -5.48
C ALA A 311 -19.46 -1.92 -4.47
N ASN A 312 -19.82 -2.52 -3.33
CA ASN A 312 -20.59 -1.86 -2.28
C ASN A 312 -19.70 -1.29 -1.15
N LEU A 313 -18.37 -1.55 -1.16
CA LEU A 313 -17.42 -1.18 -0.10
C LEU A 313 -17.85 -1.77 1.25
N ASP A 314 -18.14 -3.04 1.27
CA ASP A 314 -18.73 -3.72 2.42
C ASP A 314 -18.10 -5.08 2.68
N PHE A 315 -17.87 -5.40 3.95
CA PHE A 315 -17.58 -6.75 4.38
C PHE A 315 -18.90 -7.47 4.65
N THR A 316 -19.26 -8.41 3.78
CA THR A 316 -20.59 -9.07 3.81
C THR A 316 -20.80 -9.96 5.03
N ASN A 317 -19.77 -10.25 5.79
CA ASN A 317 -19.80 -11.17 6.92
C ASN A 317 -19.27 -10.58 8.24
N ASN A 318 -19.01 -9.24 8.32
CA ASN A 318 -18.46 -8.66 9.55
C ASN A 318 -18.77 -7.15 9.69
N ASP A 319 -19.81 -6.81 10.43
CA ASP A 319 -20.24 -5.43 10.69
C ASP A 319 -19.19 -4.59 11.41
N LYS A 320 -18.39 -5.21 12.30
CA LYS A 320 -17.32 -4.51 13.00
C LYS A 320 -16.22 -4.08 12.04
N ALA A 321 -15.88 -4.90 11.06
CA ALA A 321 -14.91 -4.56 10.02
C ALA A 321 -15.41 -3.39 9.17
N ASN A 322 -16.72 -3.30 8.89
CA ASN A 322 -17.33 -2.22 8.14
C ASN A 322 -17.14 -0.86 8.81
N ALA A 323 -17.15 -0.79 10.13
CA ALA A 323 -16.82 0.45 10.84
C ALA A 323 -15.41 1.00 10.56
N SER A 324 -14.49 0.16 10.07
CA SER A 324 -13.11 0.54 9.71
C SER A 324 -12.92 0.92 8.24
N VAL A 325 -13.96 0.74 7.39
CA VAL A 325 -13.88 1.07 5.96
C VAL A 325 -13.77 2.57 5.74
N GLN A 326 -14.47 3.34 6.55
CA GLN A 326 -14.51 4.79 6.48
C GLN A 326 -14.37 5.40 7.89
N ARG A 327 -13.79 6.59 7.97
CA ARG A 327 -13.68 7.32 9.22
C ARG A 327 -14.61 8.53 9.22
N THR A 328 -15.05 8.94 10.41
CA THR A 328 -15.68 10.24 10.63
C THR A 328 -14.59 11.26 10.91
N TYR A 329 -14.62 12.38 10.21
CA TYR A 329 -13.72 13.48 10.49
C TYR A 329 -14.17 14.26 11.72
N ARG A 330 -13.22 14.79 12.47
CA ARG A 330 -13.48 15.69 13.56
C ARG A 330 -14.22 16.94 13.05
N SER A 331 -15.20 17.42 13.82
CA SER A 331 -15.93 18.67 13.53
C SER A 331 -15.00 19.82 13.19
N GLY A 332 -15.32 20.59 12.17
CA GLY A 332 -14.49 21.67 11.62
C GLY A 332 -13.48 21.21 10.54
N TRP A 333 -13.46 19.92 10.23
CA TRP A 333 -12.59 19.34 9.18
C TRP A 333 -13.40 18.70 8.04
N GLU A 334 -14.58 19.17 7.79
CA GLU A 334 -15.43 18.72 6.70
C GLU A 334 -14.81 19.08 5.35
N ILE A 335 -14.89 18.18 4.38
CA ILE A 335 -14.43 18.45 3.02
C ILE A 335 -15.46 19.34 2.35
N MET A 336 -15.03 20.51 1.90
CA MET A 336 -15.92 21.38 1.11
C MET A 336 -16.24 20.74 -0.23
N GLY A 337 -17.54 20.65 -0.57
CA GLY A 337 -18.02 20.18 -1.87
C GLY A 337 -18.13 18.66 -2.03
N VAL A 338 -18.32 17.94 -0.92
CA VAL A 338 -18.73 16.52 -0.94
C VAL A 338 -20.22 16.44 -0.82
#